data_9f2cff7fd7425acb8c7acf80b2cd6a6d
#
_entry.id   9f2cff7fd7425acb8c7acf80b2cd6a6d
#
_cell.length_a   1.000
_cell.length_b   1.000
_cell.length_c   1.000
_cell.angle_alpha   90.00
_cell.angle_beta   90.00
_cell.angle_gamma   90.00
#
_symmetry.space_group_name_H-M   'P 1'
#
loop_
_entity.id
_entity.type
_entity.pdbx_description
1 polymer ?
#
loop_
_entity_poly.entity_id
_entity_poly.type
_entity_poly.pdbx_seq_one_letter_code
_entity_poly.pdbx_strand_id
1 'polypeptide(L)'
;MNQGVQSFLLAPVSKDNKLLGLIELASPTVRALNSVNANKLELILPYLSDTVEKNSNDMINQMEAIIQKEYTSIHKSVYWKFKKEAKNYFYSNSAREDYNFKEIVFKEVFPLYGQIDIKGSSENRISAIVN
;
A
#
# COMPACT_ATOMS: atom_id res chain seq x y z
N MET A 1 -28.65 7.69 -4.19
CA MET A 1 -29.07 6.52 -4.98
C MET A 1 -29.67 5.50 -4.01
N ASN A 2 -30.91 5.07 -4.23
CA ASN A 2 -31.53 4.03 -3.39
C ASN A 2 -31.00 2.67 -3.91
N GLN A 3 -30.08 2.05 -3.19
CA GLN A 3 -29.42 0.82 -3.63
C GLN A 3 -30.27 -0.44 -3.45
N GLY A 4 -31.55 -0.29 -3.02
CA GLY A 4 -32.47 -1.42 -2.84
C GLY A 4 -32.05 -2.40 -1.73
N VAL A 5 -31.13 -2.02 -0.85
CA VAL A 5 -30.69 -2.85 0.28
C VAL A 5 -31.77 -2.89 1.34
N GLN A 6 -32.20 -4.11 1.73
CA GLN A 6 -33.22 -4.34 2.75
C GLN A 6 -32.70 -5.07 3.98
N SER A 7 -31.55 -5.70 3.91
CA SER A 7 -30.82 -6.19 5.07
C SER A 7 -29.32 -6.08 4.84
N PHE A 8 -28.58 -5.79 5.90
CA PHE A 8 -27.13 -5.74 5.84
C PHE A 8 -26.50 -6.28 7.12
N LEU A 9 -25.25 -6.67 7.02
CA LEU A 9 -24.41 -7.09 8.12
C LEU A 9 -23.04 -6.47 7.96
N LEU A 10 -22.54 -5.86 9.02
CA LEU A 10 -21.22 -5.24 9.06
C LEU A 10 -20.39 -5.96 10.12
N ALA A 11 -19.19 -6.39 9.75
CA ALA A 11 -18.28 -7.04 10.68
C ALA A 11 -16.87 -6.47 10.56
N PRO A 12 -16.20 -6.17 11.70
CA PRO A 12 -14.80 -5.76 11.69
C PRO A 12 -13.90 -6.96 11.41
N VAL A 13 -12.94 -6.76 10.52
CA VAL A 13 -11.81 -7.67 10.31
C VAL A 13 -10.65 -7.14 11.13
N SER A 14 -10.30 -7.81 12.21
CA SER A 14 -9.26 -7.38 13.12
C SER A 14 -8.34 -8.53 13.50
N LYS A 15 -7.07 -8.20 13.80
CA LYS A 15 -6.06 -9.13 14.30
C LYS A 15 -5.17 -8.42 15.30
N ASP A 16 -4.84 -9.08 16.40
CA ASP A 16 -3.97 -8.54 17.46
C ASP A 16 -4.37 -7.13 17.92
N ASN A 17 -5.65 -6.90 18.16
CA ASN A 17 -6.26 -5.61 18.51
C ASN A 17 -6.11 -4.51 17.43
N LYS A 18 -5.72 -4.86 16.22
CA LYS A 18 -5.60 -3.94 15.10
C LYS A 18 -6.75 -4.16 14.12
N LEU A 19 -7.50 -3.11 13.81
CA LEU A 19 -8.50 -3.13 12.76
C LEU A 19 -7.80 -3.16 11.39
N LEU A 20 -8.05 -4.20 10.61
CA LEU A 20 -7.53 -4.38 9.26
C LEU A 20 -8.51 -3.89 8.20
N GLY A 21 -9.81 -4.02 8.47
CA GLY A 21 -10.85 -3.62 7.54
C GLY A 21 -12.25 -3.89 8.08
N LEU A 22 -13.23 -3.68 7.21
CA LEU A 22 -14.63 -3.95 7.47
C LEU A 22 -15.19 -4.82 6.35
N ILE A 23 -15.99 -5.82 6.70
CA ILE A 23 -16.77 -6.60 5.75
C ILE A 23 -18.21 -6.11 5.83
N GLU A 24 -18.76 -5.73 4.70
CA GLU A 24 -20.15 -5.41 4.53
C GLU A 24 -20.81 -6.45 3.62
N LEU A 25 -21.86 -7.08 4.12
CA LEU A 25 -22.74 -7.93 3.34
C LEU A 25 -24.07 -7.22 3.21
N ALA A 26 -24.56 -7.09 1.99
CA ALA A 26 -25.83 -6.45 1.69
C ALA A 26 -26.74 -7.38 0.89
N SER A 27 -28.05 -7.32 1.15
CA SER A 27 -29.06 -8.09 0.43
C SER A 27 -30.29 -7.25 0.11
N PRO A 28 -30.87 -7.42 -1.09
CA PRO A 28 -32.15 -6.80 -1.46
C PRO A 28 -33.34 -7.48 -0.80
N THR A 29 -33.15 -8.55 -0.04
CA THR A 29 -34.22 -9.30 0.60
C THR A 29 -34.29 -8.98 2.10
N VAL A 30 -35.48 -8.73 2.58
CA VAL A 30 -35.71 -8.46 4.02
C VAL A 30 -35.32 -9.70 4.86
N ARG A 31 -34.57 -9.47 5.94
CA ARG A 31 -34.11 -10.50 6.88
C ARG A 31 -33.28 -11.64 6.26
N ALA A 32 -32.77 -11.48 5.04
CA ALA A 32 -31.85 -12.45 4.44
C ALA A 32 -30.55 -12.53 5.25
N LEU A 33 -30.09 -11.41 5.78
CA LEU A 33 -28.93 -11.34 6.68
C LEU A 33 -29.45 -11.21 8.13
N ASN A 34 -29.16 -12.21 8.94
CA ASN A 34 -29.64 -12.34 10.30
C ASN A 34 -28.53 -12.85 11.23
N SER A 35 -28.86 -13.11 12.52
CA SER A 35 -27.90 -13.57 13.52
C SER A 35 -27.23 -14.91 13.16
N VAL A 36 -27.93 -15.80 12.46
CA VAL A 36 -27.35 -17.08 12.01
C VAL A 36 -26.21 -16.82 10.99
N ASN A 37 -26.42 -15.86 10.09
CA ASN A 37 -25.39 -15.46 9.13
C ASN A 37 -24.22 -14.76 9.85
N ALA A 38 -24.50 -13.94 10.87
CA ALA A 38 -23.47 -13.31 11.67
C ALA A 38 -22.59 -14.37 12.37
N ASN A 39 -23.17 -15.35 13.01
CA ASN A 39 -22.44 -16.44 13.67
C ASN A 39 -21.61 -17.25 12.68
N LYS A 40 -22.12 -17.50 11.47
CA LYS A 40 -21.33 -18.16 10.41
C LYS A 40 -20.16 -17.30 9.97
N LEU A 41 -20.34 -15.98 9.88
CA LEU A 41 -19.29 -15.07 9.52
C LEU A 41 -18.18 -15.05 10.60
N GLU A 42 -18.53 -15.09 11.87
CA GLU A 42 -17.56 -15.17 12.97
C GLU A 42 -16.61 -16.36 12.86
N LEU A 43 -17.08 -17.49 12.36
CA LEU A 43 -16.25 -18.68 12.18
C LEU A 43 -15.17 -18.50 11.09
N ILE A 44 -15.42 -17.66 10.09
CA ILE A 44 -14.49 -17.44 8.99
C ILE A 44 -13.65 -16.16 9.16
N LEU A 45 -14.04 -15.26 10.06
CA LEU A 45 -13.31 -14.01 10.32
C LEU A 45 -11.81 -14.20 10.60
N PRO A 46 -11.36 -15.21 11.39
CA PRO A 46 -9.93 -15.43 11.60
C PRO A 46 -9.16 -15.68 10.29
N TYR A 47 -9.71 -16.53 9.42
CA TYR A 47 -9.08 -16.83 8.12
C TYR A 47 -9.06 -15.61 7.20
N LEU A 48 -10.12 -14.80 7.24
CA LEU A 48 -10.16 -13.55 6.49
C LEU A 48 -9.15 -12.55 7.02
N SER A 49 -9.01 -12.45 8.35
CA SER A 49 -8.01 -11.58 8.98
C SER A 49 -6.59 -11.95 8.57
N ASP A 50 -6.25 -13.23 8.58
CA ASP A 50 -4.94 -13.73 8.14
C ASP A 50 -4.70 -13.41 6.66
N THR A 51 -5.71 -13.62 5.82
CA THR A 51 -5.61 -13.35 4.38
C THR A 51 -5.44 -11.87 4.10
N VAL A 52 -6.22 -11.00 4.76
CA VAL A 52 -6.14 -9.54 4.60
C VAL A 52 -4.78 -9.03 5.08
N GLU A 53 -4.29 -9.51 6.21
CA GLU A 53 -2.98 -9.13 6.73
C GLU A 53 -1.86 -9.55 5.77
N LYS A 54 -1.89 -10.79 5.30
CA LYS A 54 -0.90 -11.29 4.34
C LYS A 54 -0.89 -10.45 3.07
N ASN A 55 -2.05 -10.21 2.46
CA ASN A 55 -2.17 -9.39 1.26
C ASN A 55 -1.66 -7.95 1.49
N SER A 56 -1.95 -7.38 2.67
CA SER A 56 -1.47 -6.05 3.03
C SER A 56 0.07 -6.01 3.13
N ASN A 57 0.67 -7.02 3.76
CA ASN A 57 2.13 -7.14 3.88
C ASN A 57 2.80 -7.37 2.53
N ASP A 58 2.23 -8.23 1.69
CA ASP A 58 2.73 -8.49 0.34
C ASP A 58 2.70 -7.20 -0.50
N MET A 59 1.63 -6.41 -0.41
CA MET A 59 1.53 -5.11 -1.06
C MET A 59 2.59 -4.12 -0.55
N ILE A 60 2.82 -4.06 0.76
CA ILE A 60 3.85 -3.21 1.35
C ILE A 60 5.23 -3.61 0.84
N ASN A 61 5.55 -4.91 0.85
CA ASN A 61 6.83 -5.44 0.37
C ASN A 61 7.05 -5.11 -1.12
N GLN A 62 6.03 -5.23 -1.94
CA GLN A 62 6.11 -4.88 -3.36
C GLN A 62 6.34 -3.37 -3.56
N MET A 63 5.65 -2.52 -2.80
CA MET A 63 5.90 -1.07 -2.85
C MET A 63 7.32 -0.72 -2.41
N GLU A 64 7.85 -1.37 -1.38
CA GLU A 64 9.22 -1.16 -0.93
C GLU A 64 10.24 -1.62 -1.97
N ALA A 65 9.99 -2.75 -2.64
CA ALA A 65 10.84 -3.21 -3.74
C ALA A 65 10.85 -2.22 -4.92
N ILE A 66 9.70 -1.63 -5.26
CA ILE A 66 9.61 -0.58 -6.28
C ILE A 66 10.42 0.65 -5.87
N ILE A 67 10.29 1.09 -4.62
CA ILE A 67 11.03 2.24 -4.10
C ILE A 67 12.54 1.97 -4.17
N GLN A 68 13.00 0.80 -3.77
CA GLN A 68 14.42 0.43 -3.80
C GLN A 68 14.97 0.33 -5.22
N LYS A 69 14.14 -0.12 -6.17
CA LYS A 69 14.53 -0.23 -7.57
C LYS A 69 14.65 1.12 -8.26
N GLU A 70 13.68 2.01 -8.03
CA GLU A 70 13.56 3.28 -8.77
C GLU A 70 14.27 4.45 -8.06
N TYR A 71 14.57 4.31 -6.77
CA TYR A 71 15.15 5.38 -5.95
C TYR A 71 16.30 4.86 -5.08
N THR A 72 17.48 5.42 -5.22
CA THR A 72 18.71 4.88 -4.60
C THR A 72 18.90 5.21 -3.13
N SER A 73 18.48 6.38 -2.66
CA SER A 73 18.64 6.77 -1.26
C SER A 73 17.59 7.81 -0.88
N ILE A 74 16.75 7.45 0.07
CA ILE A 74 15.64 8.30 0.49
C ILE A 74 15.73 8.55 1.99
N HIS A 75 15.75 9.82 2.38
CA HIS A 75 15.66 10.19 3.78
C HIS A 75 14.28 9.88 4.36
N LYS A 76 14.22 9.37 5.60
CA LYS A 76 12.98 8.93 6.25
C LYS A 76 11.89 10.00 6.30
N SER A 77 12.26 11.27 6.45
CA SER A 77 11.31 12.38 6.52
C SER A 77 10.51 12.60 5.24
N VAL A 78 11.02 12.18 4.10
CA VAL A 78 10.39 12.35 2.78
C VAL A 78 9.87 11.04 2.20
N TYR A 79 10.15 9.92 2.86
CA TYR A 79 9.80 8.57 2.41
C TYR A 79 8.29 8.39 2.12
N TRP A 80 7.44 9.07 2.85
CA TRP A 80 5.98 9.02 2.66
C TRP A 80 5.52 9.40 1.26
N LYS A 81 6.22 10.35 0.61
CA LYS A 81 5.90 10.78 -0.76
C LYS A 81 6.23 9.70 -1.78
N PHE A 82 7.38 9.05 -1.61
CA PHE A 82 7.79 7.92 -2.46
C PHE A 82 6.85 6.73 -2.28
N LYS A 83 6.46 6.44 -1.04
CA LYS A 83 5.48 5.40 -0.75
C LYS A 83 4.12 5.69 -1.40
N LYS A 84 3.68 6.93 -1.42
CA LYS A 84 2.44 7.34 -2.11
C LYS A 84 2.55 7.10 -3.62
N GLU A 85 3.66 7.46 -4.24
CA GLU A 85 3.86 7.27 -5.67
C GLU A 85 4.00 5.78 -6.05
N ALA A 86 4.75 5.01 -5.27
CA ALA A 86 4.84 3.56 -5.46
C ALA A 86 3.47 2.87 -5.31
N LYS A 87 2.62 3.36 -4.42
CA LYS A 87 1.24 2.88 -4.27
C LYS A 87 0.40 3.18 -5.51
N ASN A 88 0.51 4.38 -6.07
CA ASN A 88 -0.19 4.74 -7.31
C ASN A 88 0.25 3.85 -8.46
N TYR A 89 1.57 3.66 -8.63
CA TYR A 89 2.12 2.75 -9.63
C TYR A 89 1.60 1.33 -9.47
N PHE A 90 1.61 0.79 -8.24
CA PHE A 90 1.14 -0.55 -7.96
C PHE A 90 -0.33 -0.76 -8.38
N TYR A 91 -1.21 0.18 -8.05
CA TYR A 91 -2.61 0.08 -8.41
C TYR A 91 -2.85 0.22 -9.91
N SER A 92 -2.18 1.16 -10.58
CA SER A 92 -2.31 1.33 -12.03
C SER A 92 -1.79 0.12 -12.78
N ASN A 93 -0.66 -0.43 -12.36
CA ASN A 93 -0.12 -1.66 -12.94
C ASN A 93 -1.05 -2.87 -12.73
N SER A 94 -1.68 -2.96 -11.56
CA SER A 94 -2.68 -4.00 -11.26
C SER A 94 -3.94 -3.85 -12.13
N ALA A 95 -4.31 -2.63 -12.50
CA ALA A 95 -5.40 -2.32 -13.41
C ALA A 95 -5.02 -2.44 -14.90
N ARG A 96 -3.76 -2.81 -15.21
CA ARG A 96 -3.19 -2.85 -16.57
C ARG A 96 -3.23 -1.50 -17.28
N GLU A 97 -3.09 -0.42 -16.54
CA GLU A 97 -2.95 0.92 -17.06
C GLU A 97 -1.47 1.27 -17.21
N ASP A 98 -1.11 1.96 -18.29
CA ASP A 98 0.23 2.51 -18.46
C ASP A 98 0.42 3.65 -17.45
N TYR A 99 1.35 3.47 -16.52
CA TYR A 99 1.66 4.46 -15.52
C TYR A 99 3.12 4.89 -15.60
N ASN A 100 3.32 6.17 -15.84
CA ASN A 100 4.63 6.77 -15.75
C ASN A 100 4.83 7.38 -14.37
N PHE A 101 5.97 7.09 -13.73
CA PHE A 101 6.32 7.71 -12.45
C PHE A 101 6.30 9.23 -12.56
N LYS A 102 5.59 9.86 -11.64
CA LYS A 102 5.54 11.32 -11.55
C LYS A 102 6.77 11.83 -10.83
N GLU A 103 7.27 12.96 -11.29
CA GLU A 103 8.34 13.65 -10.60
C GLU A 103 7.92 14.00 -9.17
N ILE A 104 8.77 13.63 -8.20
CA ILE A 104 8.51 13.90 -6.80
C ILE A 104 9.11 15.26 -6.44
N VAL A 105 8.28 16.30 -6.52
CA VAL A 105 8.66 17.67 -6.19
C VAL A 105 8.27 17.99 -4.76
N PHE A 106 9.21 18.54 -4.00
CA PHE A 106 8.96 19.09 -2.66
C PHE A 106 8.87 20.61 -2.76
N LYS A 107 7.68 21.15 -2.45
CA LYS A 107 7.52 22.61 -2.31
C LYS A 107 8.25 23.06 -1.06
N GLU A 108 9.00 24.16 -1.17
CA GLU A 108 9.74 24.79 -0.06
C GLU A 108 10.86 23.92 0.56
N VAL A 109 11.29 22.87 -0.10
CA VAL A 109 12.47 22.11 0.27
C VAL A 109 13.57 22.45 -0.73
N PHE A 110 14.59 23.16 -0.25
CA PHE A 110 15.79 23.42 -1.04
C PHE A 110 16.77 22.27 -0.81
N PRO A 111 17.35 21.67 -1.87
CA PRO A 111 18.40 20.70 -1.68
C PRO A 111 19.59 21.38 -1.00
N LEU A 112 19.93 20.90 0.20
CA LEU A 112 21.21 21.21 0.81
C LEU A 112 22.26 20.46 0.01
N TYR A 113 22.91 21.15 -0.92
CA TYR A 113 24.13 20.66 -1.57
C TYR A 113 25.26 20.72 -0.54
N GLY A 114 25.28 19.77 0.36
CA GLY A 114 26.43 19.50 1.20
C GLY A 114 27.38 18.63 0.40
N GLN A 115 28.44 19.24 -0.12
CA GLN A 115 29.44 18.65 -1.02
C GLN A 115 28.91 18.32 -2.42
N ILE A 116 29.63 18.83 -3.37
CA ILE A 116 29.44 18.63 -4.81
C ILE A 116 29.41 17.14 -5.07
N ASP A 117 28.22 16.63 -5.41
CA ASP A 117 28.09 15.27 -5.91
C ASP A 117 28.66 15.29 -7.34
N ILE A 118 29.94 14.95 -7.46
CA ILE A 118 30.62 14.94 -8.75
C ILE A 118 30.05 13.77 -9.53
N LYS A 119 29.39 14.06 -10.64
CA LYS A 119 28.87 13.04 -11.57
C LYS A 119 29.96 12.01 -11.86
N GLY A 120 29.69 10.74 -11.54
CA GLY A 120 30.66 9.66 -11.70
C GLY A 120 31.67 9.49 -10.54
N SER A 121 31.47 10.16 -9.39
CA SER A 121 32.38 10.03 -8.23
C SER A 121 32.51 8.60 -7.72
N SER A 122 31.43 7.84 -7.75
CA SER A 122 31.43 6.42 -7.36
C SER A 122 32.22 5.54 -8.34
N GLU A 123 32.08 5.75 -9.63
CA GLU A 123 32.82 5.03 -10.67
C GLU A 123 34.31 5.37 -10.64
N ASN A 124 34.64 6.65 -10.46
CA ASN A 124 36.02 7.10 -10.32
C ASN A 124 36.68 6.57 -9.05
N ARG A 125 35.91 6.43 -7.96
CA ARG A 125 36.40 5.86 -6.70
C ARG A 125 36.68 4.36 -6.85
N ILE A 126 35.79 3.63 -7.51
CA ILE A 126 35.97 2.18 -7.77
C ILE A 126 37.19 1.96 -8.68
N SER A 127 37.35 2.74 -9.76
CA SER A 127 38.52 2.63 -10.65
C SER A 127 39.86 3.01 -9.98
N ALA A 128 39.84 3.90 -8.99
CA ALA A 128 41.01 4.26 -8.20
C ALA A 128 41.42 3.18 -7.16
N ILE A 129 40.51 2.31 -6.77
CA ILE A 129 40.78 1.20 -5.81
C ILE A 129 41.28 -0.05 -6.52
N VAL A 130 40.95 -0.23 -7.81
CA VAL A 130 41.31 -1.40 -8.62
C VAL A 130 42.69 -1.26 -9.32
N ASN A 131 43.29 -0.07 -9.33
CA ASN A 131 44.66 0.20 -9.78
C ASN A 131 45.61 0.29 -8.59
#